data_66eb1e43e2f25c0b975e9698eedc98eb
#
_entry.id   66eb1e43e2f25c0b975e9698eedc98eb
#
_cell.length_a   1.000
_cell.length_b   1.000
_cell.length_c   1.000
_cell.angle_alpha   90.00
_cell.angle_beta   90.00
_cell.angle_gamma   90.00
#
_symmetry.space_group_name_H-M   'P 1'
#
loop_
_entity.id
_entity.type
_entity.pdbx_description
1 polymer ?
#
loop_
_entity_poly.entity_id
_entity_poly.type
_entity_poly.pdbx_seq_one_letter_code
_entity_poly.pdbx_strand_id
1 'polypeptide(L)'
;AYYEGKMKSTADMLKMQPLRTGVCSGFSFGELNPADDHFGVIFKAYIKLTQKDVYEFILLSDDGSVLFIDGQPVALNDGSHSTAMGNGKIALDAGFHKIEVRYMEDTDWQELRVGMIGGGHNSWGALSSIAYVK
;
A
#
# COMPACT_ATOMS: atom_id res chain seq x y z
N ALA A 1 -10.06 -0.04 4.54
CA ALA A 1 -10.84 -1.18 5.05
C ALA A 1 -9.91 -2.19 5.70
N TYR A 2 -10.34 -2.73 6.81
CA TYR A 2 -9.61 -3.73 7.59
C TYR A 2 -10.36 -5.05 7.58
N TYR A 3 -9.65 -6.13 7.33
CA TYR A 3 -10.21 -7.48 7.18
C TYR A 3 -9.49 -8.45 8.10
N GLU A 4 -10.21 -9.43 8.63
CA GLU A 4 -9.61 -10.56 9.36
C GLU A 4 -10.01 -11.87 8.69
N GLY A 5 -9.06 -12.79 8.58
CA GLY A 5 -9.23 -14.10 7.97
C GLY A 5 -7.99 -14.54 7.21
N LYS A 6 -7.93 -15.83 6.90
CA LYS A 6 -6.83 -16.38 6.12
C LYS A 6 -6.94 -15.98 4.66
N MET A 7 -5.83 -15.58 4.09
CA MET A 7 -5.73 -15.17 2.69
C MET A 7 -4.48 -15.77 2.07
N LYS A 8 -4.57 -16.06 0.78
CA LYS A 8 -3.41 -16.48 -0.02
C LYS A 8 -2.83 -15.32 -0.81
N SER A 9 -3.66 -14.31 -1.08
CA SER A 9 -3.26 -13.12 -1.81
C SER A 9 -4.10 -11.94 -1.36
N THR A 10 -3.65 -10.74 -1.68
CA THR A 10 -4.39 -9.52 -1.35
C THR A 10 -5.74 -9.45 -2.06
N ALA A 11 -5.89 -10.10 -3.21
CA ALA A 11 -7.15 -10.13 -3.95
C ALA A 11 -8.26 -10.86 -3.20
N ASP A 12 -7.92 -11.74 -2.27
CA ASP A 12 -8.92 -12.44 -1.46
C ASP A 12 -9.78 -11.48 -0.65
N MET A 13 -9.26 -10.32 -0.27
CA MET A 13 -10.02 -9.30 0.45
C MET A 13 -11.23 -8.79 -0.35
N LEU A 14 -11.16 -8.82 -1.67
CA LEU A 14 -12.27 -8.37 -2.52
C LEU A 14 -13.51 -9.27 -2.39
N LYS A 15 -13.35 -10.47 -1.88
CA LYS A 15 -14.42 -11.45 -1.64
C LYS A 15 -14.87 -11.49 -0.19
N MET A 16 -14.27 -10.68 0.67
CA MET A 16 -14.53 -10.65 2.10
C MET A 16 -15.32 -9.41 2.48
N GLN A 17 -15.96 -9.47 3.63
CA GLN A 17 -16.56 -8.28 4.24
C GLN A 17 -15.55 -7.63 5.17
N PRO A 18 -15.36 -6.31 5.08
CA PRO A 18 -14.46 -5.62 6.00
C PRO A 18 -15.01 -5.68 7.42
N LEU A 19 -14.13 -5.94 8.37
CA LEU A 19 -14.49 -5.91 9.79
C LEU A 19 -14.70 -4.47 10.26
N ARG A 20 -13.88 -3.55 9.75
CA ARG A 20 -13.93 -2.12 10.06
C ARG A 20 -13.54 -1.30 8.85
N THR A 21 -14.07 -0.10 8.78
CA THR A 21 -13.63 0.93 7.85
C THR A 21 -13.40 2.22 8.62
N GLY A 22 -12.55 3.09 8.11
CA GLY A 22 -12.24 4.35 8.76
C GLY A 22 -11.10 5.06 8.05
N VAL A 23 -10.48 5.94 8.77
CA VAL A 23 -9.45 6.83 8.27
C VAL A 23 -8.18 6.66 9.09
N CYS A 24 -7.04 6.64 8.42
CA CYS A 24 -5.74 6.61 9.07
C CYS A 24 -4.81 7.67 8.46
N SER A 25 -3.73 7.98 9.16
CA SER A 25 -2.81 9.06 8.76
C SER A 25 -1.74 8.64 7.77
N GLY A 26 -1.70 7.37 7.35
CA GLY A 26 -0.70 6.87 6.41
C GLY A 26 -0.84 5.38 6.17
N PHE A 27 0.17 4.80 5.55
CA PHE A 27 0.20 3.36 5.26
C PHE A 27 0.85 2.60 6.41
N SER A 28 0.21 2.59 7.57
CA SER A 28 0.74 1.92 8.75
C SER A 28 -0.37 1.26 9.55
N PHE A 29 0.01 0.35 10.45
CA PHE A 29 -0.93 -0.43 11.24
C PHE A 29 -1.21 0.17 12.62
N GLY A 30 -0.44 1.16 13.07
CA GLY A 30 -0.50 1.65 14.44
C GLY A 30 -1.89 2.10 14.89
N GLU A 31 -2.63 2.75 14.00
CA GLU A 31 -3.98 3.25 14.29
C GLU A 31 -5.05 2.18 14.13
N LEU A 32 -4.72 1.04 13.53
CA LEU A 32 -5.70 0.00 13.20
C LEU A 32 -5.91 -1.01 14.32
N ASN A 33 -4.95 -1.11 15.23
CA ASN A 33 -4.95 -2.13 16.29
C ASN A 33 -5.27 -3.52 15.70
N PRO A 34 -4.43 -4.04 14.79
CA PRO A 34 -4.75 -5.26 14.06
C PRO A 34 -4.61 -6.51 14.93
N ALA A 35 -5.20 -7.61 14.45
CA ALA A 35 -4.93 -8.94 14.99
C ALA A 35 -3.44 -9.29 14.84
N ASP A 36 -2.96 -10.29 15.57
CA ASP A 36 -1.57 -10.71 15.47
C ASP A 36 -1.27 -11.35 14.11
N ASP A 37 -2.19 -12.17 13.62
CA ASP A 37 -2.05 -12.90 12.36
C ASP A 37 -3.35 -12.87 11.56
N HIS A 38 -3.27 -13.25 10.29
CA HIS A 38 -4.41 -13.44 9.40
C HIS A 38 -5.32 -12.21 9.28
N PHE A 39 -4.73 -11.11 8.88
CA PHE A 39 -5.49 -9.90 8.58
C PHE A 39 -5.05 -9.27 7.26
N GLY A 40 -5.85 -8.33 6.78
CA GLY A 40 -5.49 -7.55 5.61
C GLY A 40 -6.06 -6.15 5.69
N VAL A 41 -5.45 -5.26 4.93
CA VAL A 41 -5.85 -3.85 4.88
C VAL A 41 -5.83 -3.37 3.45
N ILE A 42 -6.88 -2.65 3.06
CA ILE A 42 -6.89 -1.87 1.83
C ILE A 42 -6.87 -0.40 2.21
N PHE A 43 -5.77 0.26 1.86
CA PHE A 43 -5.61 1.71 1.99
C PHE A 43 -5.96 2.38 0.66
N LYS A 44 -6.77 3.42 0.71
CA LYS A 44 -7.12 4.23 -0.47
C LYS A 44 -6.90 5.70 -0.16
N ALA A 45 -6.25 6.39 -1.09
CA ALA A 45 -5.97 7.82 -0.93
C ALA A 45 -5.77 8.47 -2.31
N TYR A 46 -5.56 9.78 -2.29
CA TYR A 46 -5.06 10.51 -3.45
C TYR A 46 -3.73 11.11 -3.08
N ILE A 47 -2.75 11.00 -3.98
CA ILE A 47 -1.48 11.69 -3.84
C ILE A 47 -1.47 12.88 -4.80
N LYS A 48 -0.85 13.98 -4.37
CA LYS A 48 -0.67 15.17 -5.20
C LYS A 48 0.78 15.24 -5.66
N LEU A 49 0.99 15.20 -6.97
CA LEU A 49 2.30 15.33 -7.58
C LEU A 49 2.45 16.73 -8.16
N THR A 50 3.60 17.35 -7.94
CA THR A 50 3.87 18.71 -8.39
C THR A 50 4.60 18.77 -9.72
N GLN A 51 5.12 17.65 -10.20
CA GLN A 51 5.88 17.56 -11.45
C GLN A 51 5.45 16.36 -12.26
N LYS A 52 5.44 16.52 -13.59
CA LYS A 52 5.37 15.39 -14.52
C LYS A 52 6.71 14.67 -14.51
N ASP A 53 6.68 13.35 -14.28
CA ASP A 53 7.89 12.54 -14.23
C ASP A 53 7.56 11.07 -14.39
N VAL A 54 8.59 10.23 -14.50
CA VAL A 54 8.47 8.80 -14.31
C VAL A 54 8.74 8.52 -12.83
N TYR A 55 7.73 7.98 -12.16
CA TYR A 55 7.81 7.70 -10.73
C TYR A 55 8.03 6.21 -10.49
N GLU A 56 8.89 5.89 -9.53
CA GLU A 56 9.06 4.52 -9.06
C GLU A 56 8.39 4.38 -7.71
N PHE A 57 7.52 3.38 -7.57
CA PHE A 57 6.88 3.03 -6.31
C PHE A 57 7.49 1.75 -5.78
N ILE A 58 7.73 1.72 -4.48
CA ILE A 58 8.46 0.65 -3.82
C ILE A 58 7.65 0.16 -2.64
N LEU A 59 7.48 -1.15 -2.55
CA LEU A 59 6.86 -1.82 -1.42
C LEU A 59 7.90 -2.68 -0.72
N LEU A 60 7.96 -2.59 0.60
CA LEU A 60 8.64 -3.57 1.43
C LEU A 60 7.60 -4.10 2.40
N SER A 61 7.35 -5.39 2.38
CA SER A 61 6.33 -5.97 3.26
C SER A 61 6.62 -7.40 3.67
N ASP A 62 6.07 -7.75 4.78
CA ASP A 62 5.90 -9.09 5.32
C ASP A 62 4.43 -9.17 5.82
N ASP A 63 3.52 -9.90 5.22
CA ASP A 63 3.67 -10.74 4.03
C ASP A 63 3.45 -9.95 2.74
N GLY A 64 2.31 -10.14 2.06
CA GLY A 64 2.07 -9.64 0.73
C GLY A 64 1.52 -8.23 0.66
N SER A 65 1.86 -7.55 -0.42
CA SER A 65 1.32 -6.23 -0.72
C SER A 65 1.28 -5.97 -2.23
N VAL A 66 0.36 -5.11 -2.64
CA VAL A 66 0.25 -4.65 -4.03
C VAL A 66 -0.12 -3.16 -4.01
N LEU A 67 0.51 -2.38 -4.88
CA LEU A 67 0.24 -0.96 -5.01
C LEU A 67 -0.32 -0.66 -6.39
N PHE A 68 -1.42 0.07 -6.41
CA PHE A 68 -2.10 0.52 -7.64
C PHE A 68 -2.04 2.03 -7.73
N ILE A 69 -1.81 2.54 -8.93
CA ILE A 69 -1.93 3.97 -9.24
C ILE A 69 -2.97 4.11 -10.35
N ASP A 70 -3.98 4.92 -10.11
CA ASP A 70 -5.09 5.16 -11.04
C ASP A 70 -5.73 3.85 -11.53
N GLY A 71 -5.82 2.86 -10.64
CA GLY A 71 -6.41 1.55 -10.94
C GLY A 71 -5.46 0.56 -11.61
N GLN A 72 -4.21 0.93 -11.89
CA GLN A 72 -3.23 0.04 -12.53
C GLN A 72 -2.25 -0.50 -11.51
N PRO A 73 -1.98 -1.82 -11.49
CA PRO A 73 -0.96 -2.38 -10.61
C PRO A 73 0.43 -1.90 -11.04
N VAL A 74 1.17 -1.34 -10.10
CA VAL A 74 2.50 -0.77 -10.36
C VAL A 74 3.59 -1.50 -9.60
N ALA A 75 3.39 -1.79 -8.31
CA ALA A 75 4.35 -2.55 -7.52
C ALA A 75 3.68 -3.81 -7.00
N LEU A 76 4.30 -4.96 -7.25
CA LEU A 76 3.76 -6.27 -6.91
C LEU A 76 4.68 -6.99 -5.93
N ASN A 77 4.12 -7.42 -4.80
CA ASN A 77 4.83 -8.12 -3.74
C ASN A 77 3.85 -9.02 -2.99
N ASP A 78 2.96 -9.68 -3.72
CA ASP A 78 1.80 -10.38 -3.17
C ASP A 78 2.14 -11.77 -2.62
N GLY A 79 1.18 -12.33 -1.89
CA GLY A 79 1.24 -13.68 -1.32
C GLY A 79 1.89 -13.76 0.05
N SER A 80 1.94 -14.98 0.57
CA SER A 80 2.60 -15.25 1.86
C SER A 80 4.10 -15.38 1.67
N HIS A 81 4.86 -14.55 2.33
CA HIS A 81 6.32 -14.56 2.27
C HIS A 81 6.91 -13.77 3.43
N SER A 82 8.19 -13.99 3.72
CA SER A 82 8.94 -13.14 4.64
C SER A 82 9.20 -11.76 4.01
N THR A 83 9.86 -10.89 4.73
CA THR A 83 10.16 -9.53 4.25
C THR A 83 10.77 -9.55 2.85
N ALA A 84 10.10 -8.90 1.92
CA ALA A 84 10.49 -8.82 0.53
C ALA A 84 10.10 -7.48 -0.07
N MET A 85 10.72 -7.12 -1.18
CA MET A 85 10.46 -5.87 -1.90
C MET A 85 9.80 -6.13 -3.24
N GLY A 86 8.88 -5.25 -3.61
CA GLY A 86 8.37 -5.13 -4.97
C GLY A 86 8.44 -3.67 -5.41
N ASN A 87 8.68 -3.45 -6.68
CA ASN A 87 8.76 -2.09 -7.22
C ASN A 87 8.26 -2.04 -8.65
N GLY A 88 7.91 -0.83 -9.09
CA GLY A 88 7.50 -0.59 -10.46
C GLY A 88 7.55 0.89 -10.79
N LYS A 89 7.60 1.19 -12.08
CA LYS A 89 7.66 2.55 -12.59
C LYS A 89 6.44 2.88 -13.41
N ILE A 90 6.01 4.12 -13.32
CA ILE A 90 4.88 4.64 -14.09
C ILE A 90 5.09 6.12 -14.39
N ALA A 91 4.78 6.53 -15.61
CA ALA A 91 4.81 7.94 -16.00
C ALA A 91 3.51 8.60 -15.54
N LEU A 92 3.61 9.69 -14.80
CA LEU A 92 2.47 10.42 -14.25
C LEU A 92 2.61 11.92 -14.50
N ASP A 93 1.49 12.57 -14.82
CA ASP A 93 1.42 14.02 -14.89
C ASP A 93 1.36 14.63 -13.49
N ALA A 94 1.62 15.93 -13.40
CA ALA A 94 1.35 16.67 -12.19
C ALA A 94 -0.15 16.64 -11.86
N GLY A 95 -0.50 16.71 -10.59
CA GLY A 95 -1.88 16.68 -10.14
C GLY A 95 -2.16 15.54 -9.19
N PHE A 96 -3.45 15.26 -8.99
CA PHE A 96 -3.88 14.20 -8.09
C PHE A 96 -3.97 12.86 -8.81
N HIS A 97 -3.51 11.80 -8.13
CA HIS A 97 -3.61 10.43 -8.60
C HIS A 97 -4.13 9.55 -7.49
N LYS A 98 -5.00 8.60 -7.83
CA LYS A 98 -5.45 7.59 -6.86
C LYS A 98 -4.31 6.66 -6.52
N ILE A 99 -4.10 6.40 -5.23
CA ILE A 99 -3.23 5.33 -4.77
C ILE A 99 -4.03 4.34 -3.94
N GLU A 100 -3.85 3.07 -4.23
CA GLU A 100 -4.41 1.99 -3.43
C GLU A 100 -3.28 1.04 -3.05
N VAL A 101 -3.15 0.77 -1.76
CA VAL A 101 -2.19 -0.21 -1.24
C VAL A 101 -2.99 -1.30 -0.55
N ARG A 102 -2.81 -2.53 -1.01
CA ARG A 102 -3.38 -3.72 -0.37
C ARG A 102 -2.27 -4.47 0.34
N TYR A 103 -2.52 -4.84 1.58
CA TYR A 103 -1.58 -5.57 2.42
C TYR A 103 -2.27 -6.77 3.04
N MET A 104 -1.55 -7.88 3.11
CA MET A 104 -2.00 -9.07 3.82
C MET A 104 -0.92 -9.59 4.75
N GLU A 105 -1.34 -10.05 5.93
CA GLU A 105 -0.51 -10.71 6.92
C GLU A 105 -1.02 -12.12 7.12
N ASP A 106 -0.14 -13.10 6.91
CA ASP A 106 -0.47 -14.50 7.18
C ASP A 106 -0.07 -14.87 8.60
N THR A 107 1.24 -15.01 8.86
CA THR A 107 1.77 -15.35 10.18
C THR A 107 3.06 -14.61 10.47
N ASP A 108 3.40 -14.53 11.77
CA ASP A 108 4.67 -14.05 12.33
C ASP A 108 4.84 -12.53 12.26
N TRP A 109 5.84 -12.05 11.56
CA TRP A 109 6.20 -10.63 11.54
C TRP A 109 5.29 -9.81 10.63
N GLN A 110 5.03 -8.58 11.04
CA GLN A 110 4.19 -7.63 10.29
C GLN A 110 5.02 -6.42 9.90
N GLU A 111 5.11 -6.14 8.60
CA GLU A 111 5.81 -4.96 8.12
C GLU A 111 5.20 -4.48 6.80
N LEU A 112 4.99 -3.17 6.70
CA LEU A 112 4.63 -2.53 5.44
C LEU A 112 5.34 -1.18 5.36
N ARG A 113 6.12 -0.99 4.29
CA ARG A 113 6.69 0.30 3.93
C ARG A 113 6.37 0.61 2.49
N VAL A 114 5.96 1.84 2.25
CA VAL A 114 5.61 2.33 0.93
C VAL A 114 6.49 3.52 0.62
N GLY A 115 7.20 3.47 -0.49
CA GLY A 115 8.11 4.52 -0.91
C GLY A 115 7.85 4.98 -2.34
N MET A 116 8.35 6.17 -2.67
CA MET A 116 8.25 6.73 -3.99
C MET A 116 9.54 7.48 -4.34
N ILE A 117 10.01 7.30 -5.56
CA ILE A 117 11.15 8.03 -6.14
C ILE A 117 10.66 8.70 -7.41
N GLY A 118 10.98 9.99 -7.58
CA GLY A 118 10.62 10.79 -8.74
C GLY A 118 10.07 12.15 -8.34
N GLY A 119 9.99 13.08 -9.27
CA GLY A 119 9.46 14.42 -9.05
C GLY A 119 10.12 15.18 -7.89
N GLY A 120 11.41 14.93 -7.61
CA GLY A 120 12.11 15.51 -6.47
C GLY A 120 12.08 14.67 -5.20
N HIS A 121 11.29 13.59 -5.16
CA HIS A 121 11.23 12.65 -4.04
C HIS A 121 12.15 11.46 -4.34
N ASN A 122 13.06 11.14 -3.43
CA ASN A 122 14.07 10.11 -3.69
C ASN A 122 14.41 9.25 -2.46
N SER A 123 13.50 9.10 -1.52
CA SER A 123 13.74 8.31 -0.33
C SER A 123 12.53 7.48 0.06
N TRP A 124 12.78 6.43 0.85
CA TRP A 124 11.74 5.67 1.52
C TRP A 124 10.90 6.60 2.38
N GLY A 125 9.61 6.36 2.40
CA GLY A 125 8.68 7.16 3.20
C GLY A 125 8.31 8.49 2.57
N ALA A 126 8.72 8.78 1.33
CA ALA A 126 8.34 10.00 0.64
C ALA A 126 6.83 10.18 0.59
N LEU A 127 6.07 9.10 0.48
CA LEU A 127 4.61 9.15 0.47
C LEU A 127 4.01 9.65 1.80
N SER A 128 4.70 9.45 2.92
CA SER A 128 4.22 9.94 4.21
C SER A 128 4.29 11.46 4.34
N SER A 129 5.09 12.12 3.52
CA SER A 129 5.21 13.58 3.47
C SER A 129 4.39 14.23 2.36
N ILE A 130 3.71 13.45 1.55
CA ILE A 130 2.85 13.96 0.48
C ILE A 130 1.43 14.15 1.03
N ALA A 131 0.77 15.21 0.63
CA ALA A 131 -0.60 15.47 1.06
C ALA A 131 -1.55 14.39 0.50
N TYR A 132 -2.38 13.84 1.35
CA TYR A 132 -3.43 12.91 0.97
C TYR A 132 -4.78 13.61 0.97
N VAL A 133 -5.64 13.18 0.05
CA VAL A 133 -7.06 13.48 0.08
C VAL A 133 -7.80 12.16 -0.04
N LYS A 134 -8.81 12.00 0.76
CA LYS A 134 -9.61 10.78 0.74
C LYS A 134 -10.61 10.76 -0.39
#